data_c2123da1eb44c485d586a9c538cf5375
#
_entry.id   c2123da1eb44c485d586a9c538cf5375
#
_cell.length_a   1.000
_cell.length_b   1.000
_cell.length_c   1.000
_cell.angle_alpha   90.00
_cell.angle_beta   90.00
_cell.angle_gamma   90.00
#
_symmetry.space_group_name_H-M   'P 1'
#
loop_
_entity.id
_entity.type
_entity.pdbx_description
1 polymer ?
#
loop_
_entity_poly.entity_id
_entity_poly.type
_entity_poly.pdbx_seq_one_letter_code
_entity_poly.pdbx_strand_id
1 'polypeptide(L)'
;MEIKKYYGKVILFGEYSMIFGSPALLMPLYTGESHWDYIWRNHGKKNYSSNRSLHVFANYLEKDEYFTQKIDIQKFRAELKKGLFLDSCIPSGYGVGSSGALTAAVYDRFKSKEIEDLIELKKFLGDMENCFHGSSSGLDPLQCYLGKPFILTEDKKVQILDKDFLPDGIHIFLIDSNIKSETKALVNYFKQQRENERYLKAFNELYYPFVGRCINSLVSGDVDKFFDDLAHLSYYQTVMLRPMITDNMLPLFSLKRKDTHFQIKICGSGGGGYFLGFADDVDATNEFMKEHEFPITWVI
;
A
#
# COMPACT_ATOMS: atom_id res chain seq x y z
N MET A 1 14.79 -18.97 -17.34
CA MET A 1 14.25 -18.83 -15.97
C MET A 1 13.57 -17.48 -15.90
N GLU A 2 12.29 -17.44 -15.56
CA GLU A 2 11.54 -16.19 -15.42
C GLU A 2 12.08 -15.40 -14.21
N ILE A 3 12.32 -14.11 -14.40
CA ILE A 3 12.83 -13.25 -13.33
C ILE A 3 11.68 -12.99 -12.36
N LYS A 4 11.82 -13.37 -11.09
CA LYS A 4 10.82 -13.10 -10.07
C LYS A 4 10.69 -11.60 -9.84
N LYS A 5 9.44 -11.12 -9.90
CA LYS A 5 9.07 -9.71 -9.71
C LYS A 5 8.42 -9.53 -8.35
N TYR A 6 8.69 -8.39 -7.73
CA TYR A 6 8.05 -7.93 -6.50
C TYR A 6 7.31 -6.65 -6.83
N TYR A 7 5.99 -6.71 -6.76
CA TYR A 7 5.13 -5.58 -7.09
C TYR A 7 5.02 -4.61 -5.92
N GLY A 8 4.74 -3.36 -6.22
CA GLY A 8 4.24 -2.43 -5.23
C GLY A 8 2.88 -2.88 -4.68
N LYS A 9 2.27 -2.08 -3.84
CA LYS A 9 0.96 -2.37 -3.25
C LYS A 9 0.04 -1.16 -3.25
N VAL A 10 -1.26 -1.43 -3.21
CA VAL A 10 -2.30 -0.45 -2.92
C VAL A 10 -3.14 -0.96 -1.77
N ILE A 11 -3.42 -0.10 -0.79
CA ILE A 11 -4.45 -0.36 0.22
C ILE A 11 -5.77 0.15 -0.37
N LEU A 12 -6.66 -0.77 -0.73
CA LEU A 12 -7.97 -0.39 -1.22
C LEU A 12 -8.85 0.15 -0.09
N PHE A 13 -8.83 -0.54 1.07
CA PHE A 13 -9.59 -0.15 2.25
C PHE A 13 -8.84 -0.53 3.53
N GLY A 14 -9.08 0.21 4.61
CA GLY A 14 -8.52 -0.07 5.94
C GLY A 14 -7.50 0.96 6.43
N GLU A 15 -7.21 2.02 5.66
CA GLU A 15 -6.31 3.07 6.10
C GLU A 15 -6.78 3.63 7.45
N TYR A 16 -5.85 3.78 8.38
CA TYR A 16 -6.09 4.24 9.75
C TYR A 16 -7.03 3.36 10.58
N SER A 17 -8.15 2.88 10.02
CA SER A 17 -9.13 2.08 10.76
C SER A 17 -8.60 0.71 11.20
N MET A 18 -7.65 0.14 10.46
CA MET A 18 -6.99 -1.13 10.86
C MET A 18 -6.28 -1.05 12.22
N ILE A 19 -5.91 0.16 12.66
CA ILE A 19 -5.32 0.40 14.00
C ILE A 19 -6.34 0.06 15.11
N PHE A 20 -7.64 0.14 14.79
CA PHE A 20 -8.75 -0.21 15.68
C PHE A 20 -9.33 -1.60 15.39
N GLY A 21 -8.69 -2.37 14.53
CA GLY A 21 -9.09 -3.74 14.24
C GLY A 21 -10.07 -3.87 13.08
N SER A 22 -10.31 -2.81 12.28
CA SER A 22 -11.11 -2.98 11.06
C SER A 22 -10.46 -3.94 10.09
N PRO A 23 -11.24 -4.56 9.20
CA PRO A 23 -10.66 -5.29 8.09
C PRO A 23 -9.88 -4.33 7.19
N ALA A 24 -8.94 -4.89 6.41
CA ALA A 24 -8.22 -4.17 5.38
C ALA A 24 -8.14 -5.01 4.11
N LEU A 25 -8.32 -4.39 2.95
CA LEU A 25 -8.16 -5.02 1.65
C LEU A 25 -6.98 -4.40 0.92
N LEU A 26 -6.03 -5.24 0.52
CA LEU A 26 -4.83 -4.85 -0.20
C LEU A 26 -4.73 -5.62 -1.51
N MET A 27 -4.08 -4.99 -2.50
CA MET A 27 -3.77 -5.63 -3.77
C MET A 27 -2.39 -5.23 -4.29
N PRO A 28 -1.77 -6.06 -5.17
CA PRO A 28 -0.54 -5.67 -5.85
C PRO A 28 -0.77 -4.49 -6.79
N LEU A 29 0.22 -3.60 -6.87
CA LEU A 29 0.28 -2.56 -7.89
C LEU A 29 1.12 -3.08 -9.07
N TYR A 30 0.47 -3.68 -10.06
CA TYR A 30 1.15 -4.32 -11.19
C TYR A 30 1.89 -3.35 -12.11
N THR A 31 1.59 -2.05 -12.04
CA THR A 31 2.29 -0.99 -12.79
C THR A 31 3.63 -0.59 -12.16
N GLY A 32 3.92 -1.06 -10.94
CA GLY A 32 5.17 -0.82 -10.22
C GLY A 32 5.82 -2.12 -9.79
N GLU A 33 7.00 -2.46 -10.31
CA GLU A 33 7.69 -3.71 -10.01
C GLU A 33 9.15 -3.51 -9.62
N SER A 34 9.70 -4.50 -8.94
CA SER A 34 11.11 -4.61 -8.60
C SER A 34 11.61 -6.01 -8.91
N HIS A 35 12.90 -6.12 -9.28
CA HIS A 35 13.56 -7.41 -9.49
C HIS A 35 15.05 -7.32 -9.14
N TRP A 36 15.66 -8.48 -8.90
CA TRP A 36 17.09 -8.55 -8.61
C TRP A 36 17.92 -8.49 -9.86
N ASP A 37 18.98 -7.65 -9.84
CA ASP A 37 19.99 -7.59 -10.89
C ASP A 37 21.38 -7.30 -10.30
N TYR A 38 22.42 -7.26 -11.15
CA TYR A 38 23.80 -7.01 -10.76
C TYR A 38 24.37 -5.81 -11.48
N ILE A 39 25.14 -4.97 -10.76
CA ILE A 39 25.76 -3.74 -11.27
C ILE A 39 26.59 -4.01 -12.54
N TRP A 40 27.28 -5.16 -12.62
CA TRP A 40 28.10 -5.51 -13.78
C TRP A 40 27.27 -5.79 -15.05
N ARG A 41 25.96 -6.04 -14.94
CA ARG A 41 25.04 -6.15 -16.09
C ARG A 41 24.44 -4.80 -16.48
N ASN A 42 24.20 -3.96 -15.48
CA ASN A 42 23.49 -2.70 -15.66
C ASN A 42 24.17 -1.61 -14.81
N HIS A 43 25.01 -0.78 -15.44
CA HIS A 43 25.76 0.28 -14.78
C HIS A 43 24.93 1.57 -14.70
N GLY A 44 24.61 2.04 -13.50
CA GLY A 44 23.88 3.30 -13.29
C GLY A 44 24.02 3.82 -11.86
N LYS A 45 24.02 5.15 -11.69
CA LYS A 45 24.09 5.77 -10.35
C LYS A 45 22.99 5.25 -9.40
N LYS A 46 21.78 5.03 -9.93
CA LYS A 46 20.64 4.49 -9.19
C LYS A 46 20.95 3.09 -8.64
N ASN A 47 21.61 2.24 -9.43
CA ASN A 47 21.92 0.86 -9.10
C ASN A 47 22.98 0.76 -7.99
N TYR A 48 23.99 1.62 -8.02
CA TYR A 48 24.96 1.76 -6.92
C TYR A 48 24.30 2.27 -5.64
N SER A 49 23.35 3.21 -5.74
CA SER A 49 22.58 3.70 -4.59
C SER A 49 21.72 2.60 -3.97
N SER A 50 21.06 1.79 -4.81
CA SER A 50 20.25 0.64 -4.37
C SER A 50 21.13 -0.39 -3.65
N ASN A 51 22.27 -0.81 -4.23
CA ASN A 51 23.20 -1.73 -3.58
C ASN A 51 23.68 -1.18 -2.23
N ARG A 52 24.03 0.11 -2.15
CA ARG A 52 24.46 0.76 -0.90
C ARG A 52 23.36 0.74 0.16
N SER A 53 22.12 0.99 -0.21
CA SER A 53 20.96 0.92 0.70
C SER A 53 20.76 -0.50 1.24
N LEU A 54 20.96 -1.52 0.41
CA LEU A 54 20.91 -2.92 0.81
C LEU A 54 22.03 -3.29 1.80
N HIS A 55 23.25 -2.69 1.68
CA HIS A 55 24.29 -2.85 2.69
C HIS A 55 23.87 -2.28 4.06
N VAL A 56 23.18 -1.11 4.07
CA VAL A 56 22.64 -0.55 5.33
C VAL A 56 21.58 -1.48 5.91
N PHE A 57 20.73 -2.05 5.07
CA PHE A 57 19.70 -3.00 5.51
C PHE A 57 20.32 -4.29 6.06
N ALA A 58 21.34 -4.85 5.41
CA ALA A 58 22.07 -6.00 5.92
C ALA A 58 22.72 -5.72 7.28
N ASN A 59 23.28 -4.51 7.48
CA ASN A 59 23.84 -4.10 8.77
C ASN A 59 22.76 -3.99 9.87
N TYR A 60 21.55 -3.59 9.53
CA TYR A 60 20.43 -3.54 10.47
C TYR A 60 20.02 -4.95 10.88
N LEU A 61 19.81 -5.86 9.93
CA LEU A 61 19.37 -7.23 10.19
C LEU A 61 20.43 -8.04 10.99
N GLU A 62 21.70 -7.81 10.75
CA GLU A 62 22.79 -8.54 11.42
C GLU A 62 22.91 -8.25 12.92
N LYS A 63 22.37 -7.12 13.39
CA LYS A 63 22.48 -6.70 14.79
C LYS A 63 21.61 -7.49 15.77
N ASP A 64 20.59 -8.19 15.25
CA ASP A 64 19.64 -8.91 16.08
C ASP A 64 19.58 -10.38 15.67
N GLU A 65 19.76 -11.26 16.66
CA GLU A 65 19.70 -12.71 16.49
C GLU A 65 18.33 -13.16 15.96
N TYR A 66 17.27 -12.44 16.28
CA TYR A 66 15.92 -12.67 15.77
C TYR A 66 15.86 -12.69 14.23
N PHE A 67 16.63 -11.81 13.57
CA PHE A 67 16.72 -11.81 12.11
C PHE A 67 17.72 -12.84 11.58
N THR A 68 18.89 -12.98 12.22
CA THR A 68 19.95 -13.86 11.71
C THR A 68 19.61 -15.34 11.81
N GLN A 69 18.67 -15.72 12.66
CA GLN A 69 18.12 -17.09 12.70
C GLN A 69 17.23 -17.42 11.50
N LYS A 70 16.62 -16.41 10.87
CA LYS A 70 15.65 -16.58 9.80
C LYS A 70 16.14 -16.07 8.43
N ILE A 71 17.19 -15.26 8.40
CA ILE A 71 17.79 -14.69 7.17
C ILE A 71 19.27 -15.10 7.11
N ASP A 72 19.69 -15.66 5.99
CA ASP A 72 21.09 -15.96 5.69
C ASP A 72 21.86 -14.66 5.35
N ILE A 73 22.30 -13.97 6.41
CA ILE A 73 23.02 -12.71 6.30
C ILE A 73 24.36 -12.89 5.59
N GLN A 74 25.03 -14.04 5.74
CA GLN A 74 26.32 -14.30 5.09
C GLN A 74 26.16 -14.39 3.58
N LYS A 75 25.15 -15.14 3.11
CA LYS A 75 24.79 -15.20 1.70
C LYS A 75 24.39 -13.83 1.16
N PHE A 76 23.57 -13.08 1.91
CA PHE A 76 23.16 -11.74 1.52
C PHE A 76 24.37 -10.82 1.32
N ARG A 77 25.29 -10.76 2.26
CA ARG A 77 26.51 -9.99 2.15
C ARG A 77 27.41 -10.42 1.00
N ALA A 78 27.54 -11.73 0.77
CA ALA A 78 28.32 -12.26 -0.34
C ALA A 78 27.76 -11.81 -1.69
N GLU A 79 26.42 -11.80 -1.86
CA GLU A 79 25.77 -11.32 -3.08
C GLU A 79 25.91 -9.80 -3.25
N LEU A 80 25.81 -9.02 -2.17
CA LEU A 80 26.02 -7.57 -2.20
C LEU A 80 27.45 -7.21 -2.65
N LYS A 81 28.46 -7.95 -2.19
CA LYS A 81 29.87 -7.77 -2.64
C LYS A 81 30.05 -8.03 -4.12
N LYS A 82 29.23 -8.89 -4.73
CA LYS A 82 29.18 -9.13 -6.18
C LYS A 82 28.45 -8.03 -6.96
N GLY A 83 27.92 -7.03 -6.25
CA GLY A 83 27.16 -5.92 -6.83
C GLY A 83 25.67 -6.21 -7.04
N LEU A 84 25.08 -7.10 -6.24
CA LEU A 84 23.62 -7.31 -6.26
C LEU A 84 22.89 -6.01 -5.87
N PHE A 85 21.86 -5.67 -6.63
CA PHE A 85 20.95 -4.57 -6.31
C PHE A 85 19.50 -4.96 -6.65
N LEU A 86 18.55 -4.23 -6.09
CA LEU A 86 17.14 -4.34 -6.45
C LEU A 86 16.84 -3.22 -7.45
N ASP A 87 16.56 -3.58 -8.71
CA ASP A 87 16.03 -2.65 -9.70
C ASP A 87 14.55 -2.48 -9.47
N SER A 88 14.12 -1.22 -9.33
CA SER A 88 12.75 -0.90 -8.94
C SER A 88 12.25 0.33 -9.70
N CYS A 89 11.04 0.22 -10.26
CA CYS A 89 10.29 1.36 -10.78
C CYS A 89 9.19 1.84 -9.82
N ILE A 90 9.07 1.23 -8.61
CA ILE A 90 8.09 1.65 -7.60
C ILE A 90 8.51 3.01 -7.04
N PRO A 91 7.66 4.06 -7.17
CA PRO A 91 8.01 5.40 -6.69
C PRO A 91 8.14 5.44 -5.17
N SER A 92 9.26 5.99 -4.69
CA SER A 92 9.52 6.13 -3.25
C SER A 92 8.80 7.36 -2.69
N GLY A 93 8.15 7.21 -1.53
CA GLY A 93 7.45 8.31 -0.85
C GLY A 93 6.02 8.56 -1.34
N TYR A 94 5.48 7.67 -2.18
CA TYR A 94 4.10 7.74 -2.70
C TYR A 94 3.12 6.78 -2.01
N GLY A 95 3.55 6.08 -0.97
CA GLY A 95 2.67 5.16 -0.21
C GLY A 95 2.35 3.85 -0.92
N VAL A 96 3.03 3.53 -2.02
CA VAL A 96 2.79 2.34 -2.85
C VAL A 96 3.77 1.18 -2.60
N GLY A 97 4.42 1.15 -1.45
CA GLY A 97 5.12 -0.03 -0.93
C GLY A 97 6.54 -0.24 -1.45
N SER A 98 7.29 0.81 -1.80
CA SER A 98 8.69 0.68 -2.24
C SER A 98 9.59 -0.03 -1.20
N SER A 99 9.49 0.33 0.09
CA SER A 99 10.19 -0.35 1.20
C SER A 99 9.67 -1.76 1.42
N GLY A 100 8.35 -1.95 1.30
CA GLY A 100 7.72 -3.26 1.40
C GLY A 100 8.22 -4.23 0.34
N ALA A 101 8.33 -3.80 -0.91
CA ALA A 101 8.86 -4.61 -2.01
C ALA A 101 10.34 -4.99 -1.78
N LEU A 102 11.16 -4.06 -1.27
CA LEU A 102 12.55 -4.34 -0.92
C LEU A 102 12.64 -5.36 0.23
N THR A 103 11.85 -5.17 1.29
CA THR A 103 11.80 -6.09 2.44
C THR A 103 11.36 -7.49 2.01
N ALA A 104 10.28 -7.58 1.21
CA ALA A 104 9.78 -8.83 0.66
C ALA A 104 10.83 -9.54 -0.20
N ALA A 105 11.52 -8.80 -1.08
CA ALA A 105 12.56 -9.34 -1.94
C ALA A 105 13.76 -9.90 -1.16
N VAL A 106 14.20 -9.20 -0.10
CA VAL A 106 15.30 -9.66 0.77
C VAL A 106 14.88 -10.91 1.54
N TYR A 107 13.70 -10.91 2.17
CA TYR A 107 13.18 -12.10 2.85
C TYR A 107 13.12 -13.29 1.90
N ASP A 108 12.47 -13.14 0.78
CA ASP A 108 12.24 -14.24 -0.16
C ASP A 108 13.55 -14.88 -0.69
N ARG A 109 14.55 -14.06 -1.00
CA ARG A 109 15.82 -14.53 -1.56
C ARG A 109 16.76 -15.12 -0.53
N PHE A 110 16.71 -14.62 0.71
CA PHE A 110 17.69 -14.93 1.76
C PHE A 110 17.11 -15.58 3.00
N LYS A 111 15.80 -15.93 3.02
CA LYS A 111 15.22 -16.71 4.11
C LYS A 111 15.94 -18.05 4.27
N SER A 112 16.33 -18.39 5.48
CA SER A 112 16.92 -19.69 5.83
C SER A 112 15.85 -20.78 5.90
N LYS A 113 14.65 -20.41 6.36
CA LYS A 113 13.47 -21.25 6.42
C LYS A 113 12.22 -20.40 6.16
N GLU A 114 11.23 -20.99 5.50
CA GLU A 114 9.94 -20.34 5.27
C GLU A 114 9.14 -20.21 6.57
N ILE A 115 8.51 -19.06 6.77
CA ILE A 115 7.51 -18.83 7.81
C ILE A 115 6.15 -19.10 7.18
N GLU A 116 5.51 -20.21 7.55
CA GLU A 116 4.25 -20.67 6.93
C GLU A 116 3.03 -19.88 7.45
N ASP A 117 3.04 -19.51 8.73
CA ASP A 117 1.96 -18.70 9.31
C ASP A 117 2.05 -17.25 8.82
N LEU A 118 1.02 -16.80 8.09
CA LEU A 118 1.00 -15.48 7.46
C LEU A 118 0.95 -14.33 8.47
N ILE A 119 0.46 -14.56 9.68
CA ILE A 119 0.45 -13.53 10.72
C ILE A 119 1.84 -13.41 11.37
N GLU A 120 2.51 -14.54 11.60
CA GLU A 120 3.91 -14.55 12.02
C GLU A 120 4.80 -13.91 10.94
N LEU A 121 4.60 -14.28 9.67
CA LEU A 121 5.32 -13.69 8.54
C LEU A 121 5.10 -12.19 8.44
N LYS A 122 3.83 -11.74 8.53
CA LYS A 122 3.50 -10.30 8.54
C LYS A 122 4.26 -9.55 9.63
N LYS A 123 4.30 -10.12 10.85
CA LYS A 123 5.03 -9.52 11.96
C LYS A 123 6.53 -9.47 11.67
N PHE A 124 7.12 -10.56 11.23
CA PHE A 124 8.54 -10.65 10.91
C PHE A 124 8.95 -9.65 9.81
N LEU A 125 8.19 -9.57 8.74
CA LEU A 125 8.41 -8.62 7.65
C LEU A 125 8.26 -7.16 8.13
N GLY A 126 7.30 -6.89 9.02
CA GLY A 126 7.14 -5.58 9.65
C GLY A 126 8.35 -5.20 10.50
N ASP A 127 8.86 -6.13 11.31
CA ASP A 127 10.06 -5.93 12.12
C ASP A 127 11.29 -5.67 11.24
N MET A 128 11.43 -6.34 10.09
CA MET A 128 12.46 -6.02 9.09
C MET A 128 12.28 -4.61 8.51
N GLU A 129 11.05 -4.23 8.12
CA GLU A 129 10.73 -2.93 7.50
C GLU A 129 10.91 -1.75 8.47
N ASN A 130 10.93 -1.97 9.79
CA ASN A 130 11.23 -0.95 10.79
C ASN A 130 12.57 -0.25 10.56
N CYS A 131 13.49 -0.88 9.82
CA CYS A 131 14.75 -0.26 9.37
C CYS A 131 14.51 1.09 8.63
N PHE A 132 13.42 1.20 7.89
CA PHE A 132 13.14 2.35 7.02
C PHE A 132 12.25 3.40 7.69
N HIS A 133 11.30 2.95 8.51
CA HIS A 133 10.22 3.81 9.02
C HIS A 133 10.15 3.90 10.54
N GLY A 134 10.96 3.09 11.25
CA GLY A 134 10.95 2.97 12.72
C GLY A 134 9.74 2.22 13.27
N SER A 135 8.65 2.08 12.51
CA SER A 135 7.50 1.24 12.87
C SER A 135 6.71 0.87 11.62
N SER A 136 6.41 -0.41 11.44
CA SER A 136 5.63 -0.94 10.33
C SER A 136 4.55 -1.88 10.82
N SER A 137 3.41 -1.89 10.14
CA SER A 137 2.33 -2.87 10.36
C SER A 137 2.65 -4.25 9.78
N GLY A 138 3.65 -4.34 8.90
CA GLY A 138 4.00 -5.53 8.14
C GLY A 138 3.05 -5.87 6.98
N LEU A 139 2.00 -5.07 6.75
CA LEU A 139 1.06 -5.33 5.67
C LEU A 139 1.66 -5.05 4.29
N ASP A 140 2.39 -3.94 4.16
CA ASP A 140 3.02 -3.56 2.91
C ASP A 140 4.01 -4.64 2.41
N PRO A 141 5.00 -5.09 3.22
CA PRO A 141 5.89 -6.11 2.77
C PRO A 141 5.23 -7.49 2.64
N LEU A 142 4.20 -7.82 3.43
CA LEU A 142 3.42 -9.03 3.23
C LEU A 142 2.71 -9.01 1.87
N GLN A 143 2.09 -7.87 1.51
CA GLN A 143 1.43 -7.73 0.20
C GLN A 143 2.41 -7.91 -0.96
N CYS A 144 3.58 -7.25 -0.87
CA CYS A 144 4.63 -7.36 -1.88
C CYS A 144 5.22 -8.78 -1.98
N TYR A 145 5.25 -9.53 -0.87
CA TYR A 145 5.71 -10.92 -0.84
C TYR A 145 4.70 -11.88 -1.46
N LEU A 146 3.42 -11.76 -1.08
CA LEU A 146 2.35 -12.62 -1.59
C LEU A 146 2.07 -12.39 -3.07
N GLY A 147 2.15 -11.13 -3.54
CA GLY A 147 1.84 -10.76 -4.92
C GLY A 147 0.41 -11.09 -5.35
N LYS A 148 -0.52 -11.23 -4.39
CA LYS A 148 -1.94 -11.54 -4.58
C LYS A 148 -2.79 -10.63 -3.72
N PRO A 149 -4.02 -10.26 -4.16
CA PRO A 149 -4.94 -9.53 -3.29
C PRO A 149 -5.27 -10.35 -2.04
N PHE A 150 -5.45 -9.66 -0.91
CA PHE A 150 -5.91 -10.31 0.32
C PHE A 150 -6.69 -9.37 1.22
N ILE A 151 -7.53 -9.96 2.08
CA ILE A 151 -8.19 -9.28 3.18
C ILE A 151 -7.47 -9.67 4.48
N LEU A 152 -7.07 -8.66 5.27
CA LEU A 152 -6.84 -8.84 6.69
C LEU A 152 -8.19 -8.69 7.39
N THR A 153 -8.69 -9.76 7.97
CA THR A 153 -10.01 -9.78 8.63
C THR A 153 -9.97 -9.16 10.04
N GLU A 154 -11.12 -8.86 10.62
CA GLU A 154 -11.21 -8.31 11.99
C GLU A 154 -10.63 -9.28 13.04
N ASP A 155 -10.77 -10.58 12.84
CA ASP A 155 -10.16 -11.64 13.68
C ASP A 155 -8.67 -11.88 13.34
N LYS A 156 -8.06 -10.95 12.60
CA LYS A 156 -6.63 -10.91 12.24
C LYS A 156 -6.15 -12.11 11.41
N LYS A 157 -6.99 -12.69 10.57
CA LYS A 157 -6.60 -13.69 9.59
C LYS A 157 -6.31 -13.05 8.24
N VAL A 158 -5.43 -13.67 7.47
CA VAL A 158 -5.15 -13.28 6.08
C VAL A 158 -5.96 -14.20 5.16
N GLN A 159 -6.92 -13.62 4.45
CA GLN A 159 -7.72 -14.31 3.44
C GLN A 159 -7.24 -13.88 2.05
N ILE A 160 -6.54 -14.76 1.35
CA ILE A 160 -6.07 -14.51 -0.02
C ILE A 160 -7.28 -14.57 -0.96
N LEU A 161 -7.36 -13.59 -1.86
CA LEU A 161 -8.37 -13.52 -2.91
C LEU A 161 -7.78 -13.93 -4.25
N ASP A 162 -8.66 -14.30 -5.19
CA ASP A 162 -8.28 -14.52 -6.57
C ASP A 162 -7.86 -13.22 -7.23
N LYS A 163 -7.02 -13.31 -8.28
CA LYS A 163 -6.57 -12.10 -9.01
C LYS A 163 -7.72 -11.31 -9.60
N ASP A 164 -8.76 -12.01 -10.03
CA ASP A 164 -9.95 -11.48 -10.69
C ASP A 164 -11.09 -11.24 -9.67
N PHE A 165 -10.74 -10.84 -8.44
CA PHE A 165 -11.73 -10.60 -7.38
C PHE A 165 -12.58 -9.34 -7.61
N LEU A 166 -12.14 -8.45 -8.49
CA LEU A 166 -12.88 -7.24 -8.83
C LEU A 166 -14.04 -7.59 -9.78
N PRO A 167 -15.25 -7.11 -9.50
CA PRO A 167 -16.38 -7.33 -10.40
C PRO A 167 -16.22 -6.51 -11.71
N ASP A 168 -16.80 -7.04 -12.78
CA ASP A 168 -16.95 -6.28 -14.02
C ASP A 168 -17.65 -4.93 -13.76
N GLY A 169 -17.17 -3.87 -14.42
CA GLY A 169 -17.71 -2.52 -14.26
C GLY A 169 -17.11 -1.75 -13.09
N ILE A 170 -16.05 -2.25 -12.44
CA ILE A 170 -15.23 -1.47 -11.51
C ILE A 170 -13.81 -1.41 -12.00
N HIS A 171 -13.34 -0.21 -12.25
CA HIS A 171 -11.98 0.11 -12.65
C HIS A 171 -11.29 0.92 -11.56
N ILE A 172 -10.00 0.66 -11.31
CA ILE A 172 -9.23 1.32 -10.26
C ILE A 172 -8.15 2.18 -10.89
N PHE A 173 -8.01 3.41 -10.43
CA PHE A 173 -6.97 4.32 -10.86
C PHE A 173 -6.34 5.08 -9.71
N LEU A 174 -5.12 5.53 -9.91
CA LEU A 174 -4.39 6.42 -9.02
C LEU A 174 -4.37 7.82 -9.60
N ILE A 175 -4.59 8.83 -8.74
CA ILE A 175 -4.47 10.24 -9.08
C ILE A 175 -3.21 10.77 -8.39
N ASP A 176 -2.27 11.34 -9.14
CA ASP A 176 -1.09 11.98 -8.57
C ASP A 176 -1.47 13.38 -8.08
N SER A 177 -1.29 13.60 -6.77
CA SER A 177 -1.52 14.94 -6.19
C SER A 177 -0.40 15.93 -6.52
N ASN A 178 0.70 15.48 -7.11
CA ASN A 178 1.93 16.25 -7.31
C ASN A 178 2.51 16.86 -6.01
N ILE A 179 2.09 16.35 -4.85
CA ILE A 179 2.55 16.76 -3.52
C ILE A 179 3.21 15.57 -2.85
N LYS A 180 4.38 15.76 -2.26
CA LYS A 180 5.06 14.69 -1.53
C LYS A 180 4.40 14.46 -0.17
N SER A 181 4.07 13.20 0.15
CA SER A 181 3.45 12.85 1.44
C SER A 181 4.44 12.88 2.61
N GLU A 182 3.98 13.39 3.75
CA GLU A 182 4.68 13.37 5.05
C GLU A 182 4.02 12.34 6.01
N THR A 183 4.07 11.07 5.65
CA THR A 183 3.41 9.96 6.35
C THR A 183 3.57 10.01 7.87
N LYS A 184 4.79 10.27 8.38
CA LYS A 184 5.07 10.26 9.82
C LYS A 184 4.26 11.32 10.58
N ALA A 185 4.15 12.52 10.03
CA ALA A 185 3.38 13.61 10.65
C ALA A 185 1.89 13.27 10.73
N LEU A 186 1.33 12.71 9.65
CA LEU A 186 -0.08 12.35 9.56
C LEU A 186 -0.45 11.18 10.48
N VAL A 187 0.39 10.15 10.54
CA VAL A 187 0.20 9.03 11.47
C VAL A 187 0.26 9.50 12.93
N ASN A 188 1.18 10.41 13.27
CA ASN A 188 1.25 10.99 14.61
C ASN A 188 0.02 11.83 14.92
N TYR A 189 -0.45 12.65 13.99
CA TYR A 189 -1.70 13.40 14.14
C TYR A 189 -2.87 12.46 14.44
N PHE A 190 -3.02 11.39 13.66
CA PHE A 190 -4.10 10.42 13.89
C PHE A 190 -4.00 9.74 15.26
N LYS A 191 -2.77 9.37 15.69
CA LYS A 191 -2.54 8.82 17.02
C LYS A 191 -2.97 9.76 18.16
N GLN A 192 -2.74 11.07 17.99
CA GLN A 192 -3.21 12.08 18.95
C GLN A 192 -4.74 12.19 18.96
N GLN A 193 -5.39 12.15 17.79
CA GLN A 193 -6.86 12.18 17.69
C GLN A 193 -7.51 10.99 18.41
N ARG A 194 -6.85 9.84 18.49
CA ARG A 194 -7.33 8.66 19.23
C ARG A 194 -7.54 8.91 20.72
N GLU A 195 -6.82 9.85 21.31
CA GLU A 195 -6.93 10.21 22.72
C GLU A 195 -8.21 11.05 23.01
N ASN A 196 -8.84 11.57 21.95
CA ASN A 196 -10.09 12.29 22.04
C ASN A 196 -11.28 11.32 21.97
N GLU A 197 -11.95 11.07 23.08
CA GLU A 197 -13.07 10.13 23.18
C GLU A 197 -14.22 10.44 22.21
N ARG A 198 -14.52 11.73 21.98
CA ARG A 198 -15.59 12.13 21.06
C ARG A 198 -15.21 11.80 19.61
N TYR A 199 -13.96 12.07 19.24
CA TYR A 199 -13.44 11.70 17.93
C TYR A 199 -13.46 10.19 17.73
N LEU A 200 -12.97 9.43 18.71
CA LEU A 200 -12.92 7.97 18.66
C LEU A 200 -14.31 7.36 18.54
N LYS A 201 -15.28 7.88 19.30
CA LYS A 201 -16.68 7.43 19.21
C LYS A 201 -17.24 7.70 17.80
N ALA A 202 -17.09 8.92 17.30
CA ALA A 202 -17.57 9.28 15.96
C ALA A 202 -16.86 8.46 14.85
N PHE A 203 -15.56 8.21 14.98
CA PHE A 203 -14.80 7.39 14.03
C PHE A 203 -15.32 5.96 13.99
N ASN A 204 -15.58 5.35 15.15
CA ASN A 204 -16.09 3.98 15.26
C ASN A 204 -17.55 3.84 14.80
N GLU A 205 -18.38 4.85 15.02
CA GLU A 205 -19.80 4.80 14.66
C GLU A 205 -20.06 5.19 13.19
N LEU A 206 -19.26 6.12 12.62
CA LEU A 206 -19.55 6.73 11.34
C LEU A 206 -18.56 6.32 10.23
N TYR A 207 -17.27 6.14 10.53
CA TYR A 207 -16.27 5.81 9.52
C TYR A 207 -15.99 4.31 9.41
N TYR A 208 -15.68 3.70 10.57
CA TYR A 208 -15.28 2.29 10.65
C TYR A 208 -16.25 1.32 9.94
N PRO A 209 -17.59 1.41 10.11
CA PRO A 209 -18.51 0.47 9.49
C PRO A 209 -18.48 0.49 7.96
N PHE A 210 -18.20 1.66 7.35
CA PHE A 210 -18.15 1.76 5.89
C PHE A 210 -16.91 1.10 5.28
N VAL A 211 -15.83 0.95 6.02
CA VAL A 211 -14.64 0.18 5.58
C VAL A 211 -15.04 -1.27 5.29
N GLY A 212 -15.68 -1.94 6.24
CA GLY A 212 -16.17 -3.31 6.06
C GLY A 212 -17.25 -3.42 4.99
N ARG A 213 -18.16 -2.44 4.90
CA ARG A 213 -19.21 -2.42 3.87
C ARG A 213 -18.61 -2.33 2.47
N CYS A 214 -17.68 -1.40 2.24
CA CYS A 214 -16.98 -1.27 0.95
C CYS A 214 -16.25 -2.57 0.56
N ILE A 215 -15.56 -3.22 1.50
CA ILE A 215 -14.90 -4.50 1.22
C ILE A 215 -15.93 -5.57 0.83
N ASN A 216 -17.01 -5.69 1.61
CA ASN A 216 -18.02 -6.71 1.39
C ASN A 216 -18.78 -6.50 0.08
N SER A 217 -19.24 -5.27 -0.22
CA SER A 217 -19.94 -4.97 -1.46
C SER A 217 -19.05 -5.13 -2.70
N LEU A 218 -17.75 -4.75 -2.60
CA LEU A 218 -16.78 -4.96 -3.67
C LEU A 218 -16.57 -6.45 -3.96
N VAL A 219 -16.30 -7.25 -2.93
CA VAL A 219 -16.01 -8.69 -3.10
C VAL A 219 -17.25 -9.50 -3.47
N SER A 220 -18.45 -9.07 -3.04
CA SER A 220 -19.70 -9.72 -3.44
C SER A 220 -20.17 -9.38 -4.86
N GLY A 221 -19.54 -8.39 -5.51
CA GLY A 221 -19.92 -7.97 -6.87
C GLY A 221 -21.13 -7.04 -6.92
N ASP A 222 -21.58 -6.48 -5.80
CA ASP A 222 -22.69 -5.53 -5.74
C ASP A 222 -22.18 -4.11 -6.04
N VAL A 223 -22.06 -3.80 -7.34
CA VAL A 223 -21.43 -2.57 -7.87
C VAL A 223 -22.14 -1.30 -7.37
N ASP A 224 -23.46 -1.26 -7.41
CA ASP A 224 -24.21 -0.05 -7.00
C ASP A 224 -24.06 0.19 -5.50
N LYS A 225 -24.21 -0.87 -4.70
CA LYS A 225 -24.01 -0.80 -3.25
C LYS A 225 -22.58 -0.43 -2.91
N PHE A 226 -21.60 -0.92 -3.66
CA PHE A 226 -20.20 -0.56 -3.47
C PHE A 226 -19.97 0.95 -3.62
N PHE A 227 -20.49 1.56 -4.68
CA PHE A 227 -20.33 2.99 -4.91
C PHE A 227 -21.10 3.83 -3.88
N ASP A 228 -22.26 3.37 -3.42
CA ASP A 228 -23.00 4.03 -2.34
C ASP A 228 -22.20 3.99 -1.02
N ASP A 229 -21.68 2.82 -0.63
CA ASP A 229 -20.83 2.67 0.57
C ASP A 229 -19.54 3.50 0.46
N LEU A 230 -18.92 3.54 -0.74
CA LEU A 230 -17.71 4.31 -1.02
C LEU A 230 -17.96 5.82 -0.95
N ALA A 231 -19.11 6.31 -1.45
CA ALA A 231 -19.48 7.72 -1.34
C ALA A 231 -19.57 8.17 0.14
N HIS A 232 -20.16 7.34 1.00
CA HIS A 232 -20.19 7.60 2.44
C HIS A 232 -18.79 7.56 3.06
N LEU A 233 -17.99 6.55 2.74
CA LEU A 233 -16.60 6.46 3.22
C LEU A 233 -15.80 7.70 2.82
N SER A 234 -15.87 8.10 1.54
CA SER A 234 -15.21 9.27 1.00
C SER A 234 -15.64 10.56 1.74
N TYR A 235 -16.94 10.74 1.95
CA TYR A 235 -17.45 11.86 2.75
C TYR A 235 -16.88 11.86 4.17
N TYR A 236 -16.90 10.72 4.88
CA TYR A 236 -16.35 10.67 6.23
C TYR A 236 -14.84 10.88 6.25
N GLN A 237 -14.10 10.56 5.20
CA GLN A 237 -12.69 10.96 5.08
C GLN A 237 -12.51 12.46 5.09
N THR A 238 -13.39 13.23 4.43
CA THR A 238 -13.31 14.70 4.48
C THR A 238 -13.58 15.28 5.87
N VAL A 239 -14.39 14.59 6.67
CA VAL A 239 -14.74 15.03 8.04
C VAL A 239 -13.72 14.59 9.07
N MET A 240 -13.35 13.29 9.03
CA MET A 240 -12.53 12.66 10.07
C MET A 240 -11.03 12.72 9.77
N LEU A 241 -10.67 12.68 8.49
CA LEU A 241 -9.28 12.58 8.03
C LEU A 241 -8.89 13.80 7.16
N ARG A 242 -9.49 14.97 7.40
CA ARG A 242 -9.27 16.19 6.60
C ARG A 242 -7.79 16.54 6.39
N PRO A 243 -6.90 16.45 7.40
CA PRO A 243 -5.47 16.73 7.22
C PRO A 243 -4.74 15.75 6.28
N MET A 244 -5.35 14.59 5.98
CA MET A 244 -4.83 13.60 5.04
C MET A 244 -5.22 13.90 3.59
N ILE A 245 -6.05 14.92 3.35
CA ILE A 245 -6.52 15.31 2.02
C ILE A 245 -5.89 16.65 1.66
N THR A 246 -5.14 16.70 0.57
CA THR A 246 -4.53 17.93 0.06
C THR A 246 -5.59 18.85 -0.53
N ASP A 247 -5.33 20.16 -0.48
CA ASP A 247 -6.35 21.15 -0.89
C ASP A 247 -6.71 21.04 -2.37
N ASN A 248 -5.76 20.65 -3.23
CA ASN A 248 -6.03 20.41 -4.66
C ASN A 248 -6.89 19.16 -4.92
N MET A 249 -6.88 18.16 -4.01
CA MET A 249 -7.70 16.94 -4.14
C MET A 249 -9.09 17.11 -3.51
N LEU A 250 -9.25 18.01 -2.55
CA LEU A 250 -10.50 18.17 -1.81
C LEU A 250 -11.75 18.40 -2.70
N PRO A 251 -11.70 19.18 -3.78
CA PRO A 251 -12.86 19.34 -4.67
C PRO A 251 -13.39 18.03 -5.25
N LEU A 252 -12.48 17.08 -5.58
CA LEU A 252 -12.86 15.79 -6.14
C LEU A 252 -13.67 14.91 -5.17
N PHE A 253 -13.46 15.08 -3.84
CA PHE A 253 -14.22 14.34 -2.82
C PHE A 253 -15.69 14.76 -2.73
N SER A 254 -16.03 15.95 -3.21
CA SER A 254 -17.41 16.47 -3.21
C SER A 254 -18.21 16.10 -4.46
N LEU A 255 -17.55 15.53 -5.46
CA LEU A 255 -18.19 15.10 -6.70
C LEU A 255 -19.01 13.83 -6.47
N LYS A 256 -20.05 13.67 -7.28
CA LYS A 256 -20.94 12.50 -7.22
C LYS A 256 -20.71 11.62 -8.45
N ARG A 257 -20.59 10.30 -8.24
CA ARG A 257 -20.44 9.30 -9.31
C ARG A 257 -21.38 9.53 -10.49
N LYS A 258 -22.65 9.81 -10.23
CA LYS A 258 -23.66 10.04 -11.30
C LYS A 258 -23.31 11.17 -12.28
N ASP A 259 -22.44 12.09 -11.89
CA ASP A 259 -22.04 13.24 -12.67
C ASP A 259 -20.62 13.08 -13.27
N THR A 260 -19.82 12.14 -12.73
CA THR A 260 -18.39 12.00 -13.07
C THR A 260 -17.95 10.58 -13.39
N HIS A 261 -18.81 9.57 -13.15
CA HIS A 261 -18.52 8.14 -13.33
C HIS A 261 -17.39 7.60 -12.43
N PHE A 262 -17.01 8.32 -11.39
CA PHE A 262 -16.03 7.86 -10.41
C PHE A 262 -16.33 8.35 -8.99
N GLN A 263 -15.67 7.72 -8.03
CA GLN A 263 -15.57 8.15 -6.65
C GLN A 263 -14.12 7.98 -6.17
N ILE A 264 -13.61 8.93 -5.37
CA ILE A 264 -12.23 8.88 -4.87
C ILE A 264 -12.17 8.69 -3.36
N LYS A 265 -11.00 8.27 -2.89
CA LYS A 265 -10.65 8.16 -1.47
C LYS A 265 -9.15 8.39 -1.24
N ILE A 266 -8.77 8.53 0.02
CA ILE A 266 -7.36 8.56 0.43
C ILE A 266 -6.69 7.23 0.02
N CYS A 267 -5.41 7.29 -0.40
CA CYS A 267 -4.55 6.14 -0.63
C CYS A 267 -3.42 6.13 0.41
N GLY A 268 -3.32 5.07 1.21
CA GLY A 268 -2.32 4.96 2.26
C GLY A 268 -2.47 6.03 3.36
N SER A 269 -1.39 6.75 3.69
CA SER A 269 -1.43 7.80 4.71
C SER A 269 -2.09 9.11 4.24
N GLY A 270 -2.29 9.29 2.93
CA GLY A 270 -2.73 10.57 2.39
C GLY A 270 -1.71 11.70 2.56
N GLY A 271 -2.20 12.94 2.48
CA GLY A 271 -1.38 14.16 2.63
C GLY A 271 -0.43 14.41 1.47
N GLY A 272 -0.64 13.73 0.36
CA GLY A 272 0.19 13.78 -0.84
C GLY A 272 0.40 12.38 -1.43
N GLY A 273 1.26 12.28 -2.45
CA GLY A 273 1.40 11.07 -3.26
C GLY A 273 0.12 10.78 -4.04
N TYR A 274 -0.25 9.51 -4.10
CA TYR A 274 -1.45 9.10 -4.82
C TYR A 274 -2.72 9.18 -3.97
N PHE A 275 -3.84 9.50 -4.63
CA PHE A 275 -5.20 9.22 -4.19
C PHE A 275 -5.77 8.08 -5.02
N LEU A 276 -6.74 7.35 -4.47
CA LEU A 276 -7.31 6.18 -5.12
C LEU A 276 -8.70 6.51 -5.64
N GLY A 277 -8.95 6.19 -6.92
CA GLY A 277 -10.24 6.33 -7.56
C GLY A 277 -10.79 4.99 -8.01
N PHE A 278 -12.12 4.88 -7.98
CA PHE A 278 -12.90 3.78 -8.53
C PHE A 278 -13.88 4.36 -9.56
N ALA A 279 -13.92 3.78 -10.74
CA ALA A 279 -14.75 4.25 -11.85
C ALA A 279 -15.64 3.12 -12.39
N ASP A 280 -16.81 3.50 -12.90
CA ASP A 280 -17.70 2.61 -13.65
C ASP A 280 -17.66 2.86 -15.16
N ASP A 281 -17.05 3.98 -15.59
CA ASP A 281 -16.82 4.31 -16.99
C ASP A 281 -15.41 4.90 -17.17
N VAL A 282 -14.56 4.15 -17.88
CA VAL A 282 -13.14 4.52 -18.12
C VAL A 282 -13.03 5.75 -19.03
N ASP A 283 -13.85 5.83 -20.07
CA ASP A 283 -13.77 6.89 -21.08
C ASP A 283 -14.26 8.22 -20.51
N ALA A 284 -15.41 8.22 -19.84
CA ALA A 284 -15.94 9.39 -19.15
C ALA A 284 -15.01 9.90 -18.05
N THR A 285 -14.40 8.98 -17.28
CA THR A 285 -13.41 9.33 -16.26
C THR A 285 -12.16 9.94 -16.86
N ASN A 286 -11.62 9.38 -17.96
CA ASN A 286 -10.47 9.94 -18.66
C ASN A 286 -10.72 11.34 -19.21
N GLU A 287 -11.90 11.57 -19.80
CA GLU A 287 -12.31 12.88 -20.32
C GLU A 287 -12.34 13.91 -19.19
N PHE A 288 -13.04 13.62 -18.09
CA PHE A 288 -13.11 14.49 -16.91
C PHE A 288 -11.72 14.81 -16.35
N MET A 289 -10.87 13.80 -16.12
CA MET A 289 -9.55 13.98 -15.51
C MET A 289 -8.63 14.79 -16.42
N LYS A 290 -8.72 14.60 -17.74
CA LYS A 290 -7.96 15.38 -18.73
C LYS A 290 -8.41 16.84 -18.77
N GLU A 291 -9.72 17.10 -18.76
CA GLU A 291 -10.29 18.45 -18.79
C GLU A 291 -9.87 19.26 -17.55
N HIS A 292 -9.75 18.60 -16.39
CA HIS A 292 -9.40 19.22 -15.12
C HIS A 292 -7.91 19.08 -14.75
N GLU A 293 -7.08 18.62 -15.69
CA GLU A 293 -5.62 18.50 -15.54
C GLU A 293 -5.15 17.61 -14.38
N PHE A 294 -5.92 16.59 -14.02
CA PHE A 294 -5.51 15.58 -13.04
C PHE A 294 -4.80 14.40 -13.72
N PRO A 295 -3.49 14.19 -13.48
CA PRO A 295 -2.81 13.02 -14.02
C PRO A 295 -3.25 11.75 -13.31
N ILE A 296 -3.72 10.76 -14.08
CA ILE A 296 -4.15 9.48 -13.56
C ILE A 296 -3.35 8.32 -14.16
N THR A 297 -3.31 7.21 -13.43
CA THR A 297 -2.74 5.93 -13.86
C THR A 297 -3.72 4.82 -13.52
N TRP A 298 -4.21 4.10 -14.53
CA TRP A 298 -5.06 2.93 -14.32
C TRP A 298 -4.25 1.79 -13.68
N VAL A 299 -4.85 1.16 -12.69
CA VAL A 299 -4.25 0.01 -11.98
C VAL A 299 -4.81 -1.29 -12.54
N ILE A 300 -6.11 -1.32 -12.77
CA ILE A 300 -6.88 -2.38 -13.41
C ILE A 300 -8.01 -1.73 -14.19
#